data_b4b240bf13704245f12b9ec2dafe1728
#
_entry.id   b4b240bf13704245f12b9ec2dafe1728
#
_cell.length_a   1.000
_cell.length_b   1.000
_cell.length_c   1.000
_cell.angle_alpha   90.00
_cell.angle_beta   90.00
_cell.angle_gamma   90.00
#
_symmetry.space_group_name_H-M   'P 1'
#
loop_
_entity.id
_entity.type
_entity.pdbx_description
1 polymer ?
#
loop_
_entity_poly.entity_id
_entity_poly.type
_entity_poly.pdbx_seq_one_letter_code
_entity_poly.pdbx_strand_id
1 'polypeptide(L)'
;MPDPLILYDKPIDGVASITLNRPEALNAINMAMRDDLWTFVQAALIDPDVRVLIFRGEGPRAFSAGADISEFGSAPSLHESREARRQRDLWALLEDLPIPTIAALHGFCFGAGIELPLYCDLRIAANNTQIGLPEVSLGYIPSAGGTQLIPRIAPPAAARGLILSGDPIDAQQSLQWGIVHRVVPADDLDGTVFAVAQQLAQADPELISAVKRSIRRGLDLPMSAAIGQDTLTARRLSHTLTDC
;
A
#
# COMPACT_ATOMS: atom_id res chain seq x y z
N MET A 1 25.52 13.55 7.68
CA MET A 1 24.16 13.88 7.19
C MET A 1 23.23 12.90 7.88
N PRO A 2 22.03 13.27 8.27
CA PRO A 2 21.08 12.28 8.79
C PRO A 2 20.83 11.21 7.71
N ASP A 3 20.54 9.99 8.15
CA ASP A 3 20.20 8.89 7.24
C ASP A 3 18.92 9.24 6.46
N PRO A 4 18.79 8.81 5.20
CA PRO A 4 17.60 9.07 4.41
C PRO A 4 16.39 8.35 5.04
N LEU A 5 15.24 9.04 5.09
CA LEU A 5 14.01 8.49 5.67
C LEU A 5 13.37 7.40 4.80
N ILE A 6 13.65 7.45 3.49
CA ILE A 6 13.23 6.47 2.50
C ILE A 6 14.47 5.98 1.75
N LEU A 7 14.57 4.66 1.58
CA LEU A 7 15.51 4.08 0.64
C LEU A 7 14.73 3.71 -0.63
N TYR A 8 15.30 4.06 -1.78
CA TYR A 8 14.77 3.71 -3.09
C TYR A 8 15.82 2.97 -3.89
N ASP A 9 15.49 1.79 -4.35
CA ASP A 9 16.38 0.96 -5.17
C ASP A 9 15.61 0.22 -6.28
N LYS A 10 16.36 -0.35 -7.22
CA LYS A 10 15.86 -1.22 -8.28
C LYS A 10 16.56 -2.58 -8.17
N PRO A 11 16.10 -3.46 -7.26
CA PRO A 11 16.81 -4.70 -6.92
C PRO A 11 16.83 -5.72 -8.06
N ILE A 12 15.83 -5.69 -8.94
CA ILE A 12 15.73 -6.54 -10.13
C ILE A 12 15.12 -5.74 -11.29
N ASP A 13 15.34 -6.21 -12.51
CA ASP A 13 14.81 -5.57 -13.71
C ASP A 13 13.27 -5.41 -13.66
N GLY A 14 12.80 -4.23 -13.98
CA GLY A 14 11.38 -3.89 -13.95
C GLY A 14 10.78 -3.64 -12.55
N VAL A 15 11.55 -3.76 -11.46
CA VAL A 15 11.04 -3.65 -10.09
C VAL A 15 11.74 -2.55 -9.32
N ALA A 16 10.99 -1.62 -8.77
CA ALA A 16 11.47 -0.66 -7.78
C ALA A 16 11.00 -1.03 -6.37
N SER A 17 11.81 -0.68 -5.37
CA SER A 17 11.51 -0.86 -3.95
C SER A 17 11.61 0.46 -3.21
N ILE A 18 10.59 0.77 -2.42
CA ILE A 18 10.53 1.88 -1.47
C ILE A 18 10.55 1.30 -0.06
N THR A 19 11.61 1.60 0.69
CA THR A 19 11.79 1.11 2.06
C THR A 19 11.67 2.25 3.06
N LEU A 20 10.75 2.14 4.01
CA LEU A 20 10.63 3.04 5.15
C LEU A 20 11.85 2.84 6.05
N ASN A 21 12.64 3.89 6.30
CA ASN A 21 13.95 3.77 6.95
C ASN A 21 14.08 4.64 8.19
N ARG A 22 13.30 4.28 9.21
CA ARG A 22 13.42 4.80 10.60
C ARG A 22 13.26 3.66 11.60
N PRO A 23 14.07 2.59 11.53
CA PRO A 23 13.87 1.37 12.33
C PRO A 23 13.94 1.63 13.85
N GLU A 24 14.66 2.65 14.30
CA GLU A 24 14.72 3.10 15.70
C GLU A 24 13.36 3.59 16.22
N ALA A 25 12.56 4.22 15.34
CA ALA A 25 11.20 4.69 15.59
C ALA A 25 10.13 3.72 15.04
N LEU A 26 10.44 2.44 14.82
CA LEU A 26 9.56 1.44 14.23
C LEU A 26 8.97 1.90 12.87
N ASN A 27 9.73 2.62 12.09
CA ASN A 27 9.33 3.18 10.80
C ASN A 27 8.06 4.06 10.89
N ALA A 28 7.88 4.79 12.00
CA ALA A 28 6.79 5.74 12.16
C ALA A 28 6.87 6.83 11.08
N ILE A 29 5.74 7.10 10.44
CA ILE A 29 5.63 8.00 9.28
C ILE A 29 5.41 9.42 9.80
N ASN A 30 6.47 10.23 9.78
CA ASN A 30 6.39 11.67 10.01
C ASN A 30 6.09 12.42 8.70
N MET A 31 5.90 13.73 8.79
CA MET A 31 5.57 14.58 7.63
C MET A 31 6.67 14.53 6.55
N ALA A 32 7.94 14.57 6.96
CA ALA A 32 9.07 14.51 6.03
C ALA A 32 9.11 13.17 5.28
N MET A 33 8.96 12.04 5.99
CA MET A 33 8.89 10.72 5.36
C MET A 33 7.67 10.60 4.42
N ARG A 34 6.53 11.19 4.76
CA ARG A 34 5.35 11.21 3.89
C ARG A 34 5.62 11.98 2.59
N ASP A 35 6.30 13.12 2.68
CA ASP A 35 6.68 13.93 1.52
C ASP A 35 7.72 13.21 0.64
N ASP A 36 8.66 12.51 1.25
CA ASP A 36 9.62 11.66 0.56
C ASP A 36 8.91 10.47 -0.13
N LEU A 37 7.98 9.80 0.56
CA LEU A 37 7.14 8.75 -0.03
C LEU A 37 6.42 9.24 -1.28
N TRP A 38 5.76 10.40 -1.20
CA TRP A 38 5.09 10.99 -2.35
C TRP A 38 6.07 11.22 -3.51
N THR A 39 7.26 11.76 -3.22
CA THR A 39 8.30 12.04 -4.20
C THR A 39 8.81 10.77 -4.88
N PHE A 40 9.12 9.72 -4.12
CA PHE A 40 9.63 8.47 -4.67
C PHE A 40 8.56 7.67 -5.41
N VAL A 41 7.30 7.71 -4.97
CA VAL A 41 6.18 7.12 -5.73
C VAL A 41 6.00 7.83 -7.07
N GLN A 42 6.09 9.17 -7.11
CA GLN A 42 6.07 9.93 -8.36
C GLN A 42 7.27 9.58 -9.25
N ALA A 43 8.47 9.45 -8.67
CA ALA A 43 9.66 9.04 -9.43
C ALA A 43 9.47 7.65 -10.07
N ALA A 44 8.94 6.69 -9.31
CA ALA A 44 8.65 5.36 -9.84
C ALA A 44 7.58 5.40 -10.96
N LEU A 45 6.61 6.29 -10.87
CA LEU A 45 5.54 6.41 -11.87
C LEU A 45 6.04 6.94 -13.21
N ILE A 46 7.00 7.88 -13.22
CA ILE A 46 7.54 8.48 -14.44
C ILE A 46 8.74 7.70 -15.02
N ASP A 47 9.27 6.72 -14.30
CA ASP A 47 10.38 5.88 -14.74
C ASP A 47 9.85 4.75 -15.63
N PRO A 48 10.17 4.74 -16.95
CA PRO A 48 9.67 3.73 -17.88
C PRO A 48 10.19 2.33 -17.61
N ASP A 49 11.29 2.21 -16.84
CA ASP A 49 11.85 0.92 -16.47
C ASP A 49 11.14 0.29 -15.26
N VAL A 50 10.30 1.04 -14.53
CA VAL A 50 9.57 0.53 -13.38
C VAL A 50 8.20 -0.01 -13.78
N ARG A 51 8.02 -1.31 -13.61
CA ARG A 51 6.79 -2.06 -13.92
C ARG A 51 6.05 -2.52 -12.69
N VAL A 52 6.76 -2.67 -11.55
CA VAL A 52 6.22 -3.11 -10.25
C VAL A 52 6.87 -2.29 -9.15
N LEU A 53 6.09 -1.89 -8.14
CA LEU A 53 6.58 -1.17 -6.98
C LEU A 53 6.37 -2.01 -5.71
N ILE A 54 7.43 -2.17 -4.91
CA ILE A 54 7.40 -2.85 -3.63
C ILE A 54 7.51 -1.82 -2.50
N PHE A 55 6.69 -1.96 -1.45
CA PHE A 55 6.81 -1.22 -0.20
C PHE A 55 7.31 -2.14 0.91
N ARG A 56 8.32 -1.67 1.66
CA ARG A 56 8.98 -2.41 2.74
C ARG A 56 9.25 -1.52 3.95
N GLY A 57 9.55 -2.12 5.11
CA GLY A 57 10.09 -1.45 6.27
C GLY A 57 11.51 -1.94 6.57
N GLU A 58 12.40 -1.05 6.98
CA GLU A 58 13.76 -1.38 7.40
C GLU A 58 13.78 -1.95 8.82
N GLY A 59 14.70 -2.87 9.07
CA GLY A 59 14.89 -3.52 10.37
C GLY A 59 13.87 -4.62 10.68
N PRO A 60 14.07 -5.39 11.77
CA PRO A 60 13.32 -6.64 11.99
C PRO A 60 12.00 -6.46 12.75
N ARG A 61 11.74 -5.25 13.34
CA ARG A 61 10.66 -5.08 14.32
C ARG A 61 9.33 -4.67 13.74
N ALA A 62 9.33 -3.90 12.65
CA ALA A 62 8.10 -3.33 12.11
C ALA A 62 8.21 -2.97 10.64
N PHE A 63 7.16 -3.23 9.89
CA PHE A 63 6.94 -2.53 8.63
C PHE A 63 6.75 -1.04 8.92
N SER A 64 5.77 -0.67 9.77
CA SER A 64 5.58 0.67 10.30
C SER A 64 4.62 0.67 11.49
N ALA A 65 4.94 1.44 12.53
CA ALA A 65 4.06 1.67 13.68
C ALA A 65 2.96 2.72 13.42
N GLY A 66 2.88 3.28 12.20
CA GLY A 66 1.87 4.27 11.84
C GLY A 66 2.37 5.70 11.81
N ALA A 67 1.44 6.66 11.93
CA ALA A 67 1.80 8.06 11.98
C ALA A 67 2.66 8.39 13.22
N ASP A 68 3.64 9.27 13.04
CA ASP A 68 4.47 9.73 14.17
C ASP A 68 3.66 10.62 15.09
N ILE A 69 3.26 10.07 16.23
CA ILE A 69 2.40 10.76 17.22
C ILE A 69 3.09 11.98 17.84
N SER A 70 4.41 12.09 17.80
CA SER A 70 5.15 13.26 18.30
C SER A 70 4.84 14.53 17.50
N GLU A 71 4.35 14.39 16.27
CA GLU A 71 3.96 15.51 15.41
C GLU A 71 2.48 15.92 15.57
N PHE A 72 1.69 15.18 16.36
CA PHE A 72 0.27 15.48 16.53
C PHE A 72 0.10 16.82 17.26
N GLY A 73 -0.73 17.70 16.67
CA GLY A 73 -0.95 19.05 17.20
C GLY A 73 0.17 20.06 16.89
N SER A 74 1.23 19.66 16.15
CA SER A 74 2.34 20.56 15.80
C SER A 74 2.04 21.51 14.63
N ALA A 75 1.00 21.23 13.84
CA ALA A 75 0.64 22.10 12.71
C ALA A 75 0.22 23.49 13.18
N PRO A 76 0.76 24.57 12.59
CA PRO A 76 0.47 25.96 13.00
C PRO A 76 -1.01 26.32 12.85
N SER A 77 -1.73 25.67 11.91
CA SER A 77 -3.18 25.83 11.75
C SER A 77 -3.79 24.62 11.04
N LEU A 78 -5.12 24.45 11.23
CA LEU A 78 -5.89 23.45 10.48
C LEU A 78 -5.86 23.71 8.97
N HIS A 79 -5.74 24.98 8.56
CA HIS A 79 -5.68 25.36 7.16
C HIS A 79 -4.38 24.86 6.53
N GLU A 80 -3.23 25.11 7.13
CA GLU A 80 -1.93 24.69 6.66
C GLU A 80 -1.78 23.16 6.62
N SER A 81 -2.29 22.48 7.65
CA SER A 81 -2.33 21.01 7.68
C SER A 81 -3.17 20.42 6.53
N ARG A 82 -4.30 21.05 6.20
CA ARG A 82 -5.16 20.62 5.08
C ARG A 82 -4.52 20.94 3.72
N GLU A 83 -3.91 22.11 3.58
CA GLU A 83 -3.29 22.54 2.32
C GLU A 83 -2.08 21.65 1.97
N ALA A 84 -1.23 21.34 2.94
CA ALA A 84 -0.11 20.40 2.74
C ALA A 84 -0.57 19.00 2.29
N ARG A 85 -1.72 18.53 2.82
CA ARG A 85 -2.33 17.28 2.39
C ARG A 85 -2.90 17.34 0.97
N ARG A 86 -3.48 18.46 0.58
CA ARG A 86 -4.05 18.65 -0.78
C ARG A 86 -2.98 18.76 -1.85
N GLN A 87 -1.87 19.42 -1.57
CA GLN A 87 -0.78 19.62 -2.54
C GLN A 87 0.01 18.35 -2.81
N ARG A 88 0.13 17.47 -1.80
CA ARG A 88 0.82 16.17 -1.87
C ARG A 88 -0.06 15.08 -1.27
N ASP A 89 -1.15 14.77 -1.97
CA ASP A 89 -2.06 13.70 -1.55
C ASP A 89 -1.47 12.34 -1.90
N LEU A 90 -0.68 11.80 -0.96
CA LEU A 90 -0.06 10.48 -1.10
C LEU A 90 -1.12 9.38 -1.29
N TRP A 91 -2.25 9.48 -0.58
CA TRP A 91 -3.27 8.43 -0.60
C TRP A 91 -3.99 8.38 -1.95
N ALA A 92 -4.36 9.54 -2.49
CA ALA A 92 -4.92 9.62 -3.84
C ALA A 92 -3.90 9.14 -4.90
N LEU A 93 -2.61 9.47 -4.74
CA LEU A 93 -1.56 8.98 -5.63
C LEU A 93 -1.44 7.46 -5.59
N LEU A 94 -1.40 6.85 -4.39
CA LEU A 94 -1.35 5.39 -4.23
C LEU A 94 -2.59 4.71 -4.80
N GLU A 95 -3.74 5.35 -4.59
CA GLU A 95 -4.99 4.88 -5.13
C GLU A 95 -4.98 4.85 -6.67
N ASP A 96 -4.41 5.83 -7.36
CA ASP A 96 -4.40 5.94 -8.83
C ASP A 96 -3.18 5.32 -9.52
N LEU A 97 -2.28 4.66 -8.79
CA LEU A 97 -1.11 4.03 -9.38
C LEU A 97 -1.50 3.01 -10.46
N PRO A 98 -1.01 3.16 -11.71
CA PRO A 98 -1.32 2.23 -12.79
C PRO A 98 -0.49 0.95 -12.75
N ILE A 99 0.67 0.98 -12.10
CA ILE A 99 1.58 -0.18 -11.97
C ILE A 99 1.19 -1.06 -10.78
N PRO A 100 1.43 -2.37 -10.84
CA PRO A 100 1.24 -3.28 -9.71
C PRO A 100 2.05 -2.87 -8.50
N THR A 101 1.47 -3.03 -7.32
CA THR A 101 2.09 -2.71 -6.05
C THR A 101 2.04 -3.88 -5.08
N ILE A 102 3.14 -4.12 -4.36
CA ILE A 102 3.24 -5.20 -3.38
C ILE A 102 3.73 -4.61 -2.06
N ALA A 103 3.07 -4.93 -0.95
CA ALA A 103 3.57 -4.63 0.39
C ALA A 103 4.15 -5.88 1.04
N ALA A 104 5.41 -5.80 1.50
CA ALA A 104 6.12 -6.83 2.25
C ALA A 104 5.99 -6.51 3.76
N LEU A 105 5.09 -7.20 4.45
CA LEU A 105 4.72 -6.89 5.83
C LEU A 105 5.46 -7.78 6.82
N HIS A 106 5.99 -7.18 7.89
CA HIS A 106 6.60 -7.92 9.00
C HIS A 106 6.44 -7.14 10.31
N GLY A 107 6.49 -7.83 11.43
CA GLY A 107 6.39 -7.22 12.76
C GLY A 107 5.15 -6.34 12.87
N PHE A 108 5.28 -5.15 13.42
CA PHE A 108 4.15 -4.24 13.62
C PHE A 108 3.77 -3.50 12.34
N CYS A 109 2.47 -3.54 12.01
CA CYS A 109 1.82 -2.82 10.91
C CYS A 109 0.60 -2.10 11.49
N PHE A 110 0.77 -0.91 12.05
CA PHE A 110 -0.29 -0.23 12.81
C PHE A 110 -0.66 1.13 12.22
N GLY A 111 -1.94 1.52 12.34
CA GLY A 111 -2.45 2.80 11.86
C GLY A 111 -2.07 3.07 10.40
N ALA A 112 -1.46 4.23 10.12
CA ALA A 112 -0.96 4.55 8.77
C ALA A 112 0.01 3.48 8.23
N GLY A 113 0.64 2.67 9.08
CA GLY A 113 1.52 1.57 8.72
C GLY A 113 0.79 0.37 8.12
N ILE A 114 -0.49 0.18 8.38
CA ILE A 114 -1.33 -0.74 7.61
C ILE A 114 -2.16 -0.02 6.56
N GLU A 115 -2.56 1.23 6.78
CA GLU A 115 -3.34 1.98 5.80
C GLU A 115 -2.61 2.12 4.46
N LEU A 116 -1.29 2.39 4.44
CA LEU A 116 -0.47 2.42 3.23
C LEU A 116 -0.52 1.07 2.46
N PRO A 117 -0.23 -0.09 3.08
CA PRO A 117 -0.37 -1.40 2.44
C PRO A 117 -1.76 -1.72 1.90
N LEU A 118 -2.83 -1.18 2.48
CA LEU A 118 -4.19 -1.41 2.00
C LEU A 118 -4.44 -0.83 0.59
N TYR A 119 -3.67 0.17 0.17
CA TYR A 119 -3.68 0.69 -1.21
C TYR A 119 -2.89 -0.20 -2.19
N CYS A 120 -2.04 -1.09 -1.69
CA CYS A 120 -1.29 -2.01 -2.53
C CYS A 120 -2.20 -3.11 -3.09
N ASP A 121 -1.88 -3.58 -4.30
CA ASP A 121 -2.61 -4.69 -4.93
C ASP A 121 -2.41 -5.99 -4.15
N LEU A 122 -1.18 -6.28 -3.75
CA LEU A 122 -0.83 -7.47 -3.00
C LEU A 122 -0.17 -7.12 -1.66
N ARG A 123 -0.50 -7.87 -0.63
CA ARG A 123 0.10 -7.83 0.71
C ARG A 123 0.58 -9.21 1.07
N ILE A 124 1.89 -9.37 1.22
CA ILE A 124 2.53 -10.61 1.66
C ILE A 124 3.08 -10.36 3.05
N ALA A 125 2.70 -11.16 4.02
CA ALA A 125 3.06 -10.98 5.41
C ALA A 125 4.00 -12.08 5.90
N ALA A 126 4.97 -11.70 6.71
CA ALA A 126 5.71 -12.65 7.54
C ALA A 126 4.78 -13.21 8.63
N ASN A 127 5.06 -14.42 9.10
CA ASN A 127 4.27 -15.08 10.14
C ASN A 127 4.29 -14.36 11.50
N ASN A 128 5.25 -13.46 11.72
CA ASN A 128 5.36 -12.61 12.92
C ASN A 128 4.61 -11.26 12.78
N THR A 129 3.88 -11.04 11.70
CA THR A 129 3.18 -9.77 11.46
C THR A 129 1.99 -9.61 12.40
N GLN A 130 1.85 -8.41 12.95
CA GLN A 130 0.68 -7.95 13.69
C GLN A 130 0.09 -6.72 13.01
N ILE A 131 -1.22 -6.73 12.79
CA ILE A 131 -1.96 -5.68 12.09
C ILE A 131 -2.97 -5.08 13.04
N GLY A 132 -3.05 -3.76 13.13
CA GLY A 132 -4.01 -3.07 13.97
C GLY A 132 -4.29 -1.64 13.56
N LEU A 133 -5.46 -1.13 13.96
CA LEU A 133 -5.88 0.26 13.80
C LEU A 133 -6.18 0.84 15.21
N PRO A 134 -5.13 1.17 16.00
CA PRO A 134 -5.29 1.55 17.40
C PRO A 134 -5.74 3.01 17.59
N GLU A 135 -6.10 3.72 16.53
CA GLU A 135 -6.44 5.15 16.56
C GLU A 135 -7.55 5.48 17.55
N VAL A 136 -8.54 4.59 17.73
CA VAL A 136 -9.64 4.81 18.69
C VAL A 136 -9.12 4.95 20.12
N SER A 137 -8.06 4.25 20.50
CA SER A 137 -7.42 4.34 21.82
C SER A 137 -6.66 5.65 22.02
N LEU A 138 -6.34 6.35 20.92
CA LEU A 138 -5.66 7.64 20.91
C LEU A 138 -6.63 8.80 20.70
N GLY A 139 -7.94 8.55 20.62
CA GLY A 139 -8.96 9.58 20.35
C GLY A 139 -9.01 10.06 18.91
N TYR A 140 -8.52 9.26 17.97
CA TYR A 140 -8.49 9.57 16.53
C TYR A 140 -9.33 8.57 15.73
N ILE A 141 -9.51 8.87 14.44
CA ILE A 141 -10.09 7.99 13.43
C ILE A 141 -8.99 7.59 12.44
N PRO A 142 -8.93 6.33 11.96
CA PRO A 142 -8.05 5.94 10.87
C PRO A 142 -8.35 6.76 9.61
N SER A 143 -7.60 7.84 9.40
CA SER A 143 -7.93 8.89 8.42
C SER A 143 -7.19 8.78 7.10
N ALA A 144 -6.29 7.81 6.98
CA ALA A 144 -5.56 7.53 5.75
C ALA A 144 -6.18 6.38 4.92
N GLY A 145 -7.43 6.02 5.20
CA GLY A 145 -8.21 5.04 4.45
C GLY A 145 -8.66 3.81 5.21
N GLY A 146 -8.17 3.56 6.44
CA GLY A 146 -8.45 2.34 7.20
C GLY A 146 -9.94 2.07 7.40
N THR A 147 -10.73 3.09 7.75
CA THR A 147 -12.18 2.98 7.92
C THR A 147 -12.93 2.68 6.61
N GLN A 148 -12.32 2.91 5.45
CA GLN A 148 -12.93 2.69 4.15
C GLN A 148 -12.42 1.44 3.45
N LEU A 149 -11.13 1.15 3.54
CA LEU A 149 -10.50 0.03 2.84
C LEU A 149 -10.72 -1.30 3.57
N ILE A 150 -10.55 -1.35 4.90
CA ILE A 150 -10.75 -2.60 5.65
C ILE A 150 -12.17 -3.17 5.45
N PRO A 151 -13.29 -2.40 5.56
CA PRO A 151 -14.62 -2.95 5.34
C PRO A 151 -14.93 -3.39 3.90
N ARG A 152 -14.11 -2.96 2.94
CA ARG A 152 -14.21 -3.40 1.53
C ARG A 152 -13.43 -4.70 1.26
N ILE A 153 -12.50 -5.05 2.16
CA ILE A 153 -11.61 -6.21 2.03
C ILE A 153 -12.04 -7.34 2.97
N ALA A 154 -12.25 -7.03 4.25
CA ALA A 154 -12.55 -8.00 5.30
C ALA A 154 -14.08 -8.16 5.50
N PRO A 155 -14.52 -9.29 6.09
CA PRO A 155 -15.91 -9.45 6.48
C PRO A 155 -16.40 -8.29 7.36
N PRO A 156 -17.63 -7.78 7.17
CA PRO A 156 -18.08 -6.56 7.85
C PRO A 156 -18.02 -6.60 9.38
N ALA A 157 -18.24 -7.76 10.00
CA ALA A 157 -18.15 -7.94 11.45
C ALA A 157 -16.69 -7.85 11.93
N ALA A 158 -15.77 -8.49 11.20
CA ALA A 158 -14.34 -8.48 11.48
C ALA A 158 -13.76 -7.05 11.33
N ALA A 159 -14.14 -6.35 10.27
CA ALA A 159 -13.73 -4.96 10.04
C ALA A 159 -14.17 -4.03 11.19
N ARG A 160 -15.43 -4.15 11.64
CA ARG A 160 -15.93 -3.36 12.77
C ARG A 160 -15.20 -3.73 14.06
N GLY A 161 -14.98 -5.02 14.32
CA GLY A 161 -14.22 -5.48 15.48
C GLY A 161 -12.85 -4.83 15.54
N LEU A 162 -12.04 -4.99 14.49
CA LEU A 162 -10.68 -4.45 14.40
C LEU A 162 -10.63 -2.92 14.60
N ILE A 163 -11.51 -2.18 13.92
CA ILE A 163 -11.48 -0.71 13.95
C ILE A 163 -12.02 -0.15 15.26
N LEU A 164 -13.09 -0.75 15.82
CA LEU A 164 -13.73 -0.21 17.03
C LEU A 164 -13.03 -0.63 18.32
N SER A 165 -12.41 -1.81 18.37
CA SER A 165 -11.61 -2.22 19.53
C SER A 165 -10.21 -1.59 19.50
N GLY A 166 -9.62 -1.45 18.33
CA GLY A 166 -8.21 -1.10 18.16
C GLY A 166 -7.25 -2.25 18.49
N ASP A 167 -7.78 -3.43 18.84
CA ASP A 167 -6.96 -4.59 19.18
C ASP A 167 -6.28 -5.17 17.93
N PRO A 168 -5.00 -5.51 18.00
CA PRO A 168 -4.28 -6.08 16.86
C PRO A 168 -4.72 -7.54 16.60
N ILE A 169 -4.57 -7.94 15.34
CA ILE A 169 -4.69 -9.31 14.88
C ILE A 169 -3.36 -9.83 14.35
N ASP A 170 -3.16 -11.15 14.42
CA ASP A 170 -1.97 -11.80 13.89
C ASP A 170 -2.04 -12.01 12.36
N ALA A 171 -0.94 -12.49 11.78
CA ALA A 171 -0.81 -12.75 10.36
C ALA A 171 -1.83 -13.78 9.85
N GLN A 172 -2.13 -14.83 10.63
CA GLN A 172 -3.05 -15.88 10.22
C GLN A 172 -4.50 -15.39 10.22
N GLN A 173 -4.88 -14.62 11.23
CA GLN A 173 -6.22 -14.01 11.28
C GLN A 173 -6.39 -13.01 10.14
N SER A 174 -5.34 -12.23 9.81
CA SER A 174 -5.38 -11.29 8.69
C SER A 174 -5.50 -11.99 7.33
N LEU A 175 -4.90 -13.18 7.17
CA LEU A 175 -5.07 -14.03 6.00
C LEU A 175 -6.51 -14.56 5.90
N GLN A 176 -7.06 -15.06 7.00
CA GLN A 176 -8.44 -15.56 7.03
C GLN A 176 -9.47 -14.48 6.68
N TRP A 177 -9.19 -13.21 7.02
CA TRP A 177 -10.06 -12.09 6.72
C TRP A 177 -9.79 -11.45 5.34
N GLY A 178 -8.80 -11.95 4.58
CA GLY A 178 -8.43 -11.43 3.27
C GLY A 178 -7.66 -10.10 3.30
N ILE A 179 -7.25 -9.64 4.50
CA ILE A 179 -6.45 -8.41 4.63
C ILE A 179 -5.07 -8.62 4.03
N VAL A 180 -4.47 -9.80 4.20
CA VAL A 180 -3.25 -10.21 3.49
C VAL A 180 -3.54 -11.38 2.55
N HIS A 181 -2.75 -11.50 1.48
CA HIS A 181 -2.94 -12.50 0.43
C HIS A 181 -2.12 -13.77 0.67
N ARG A 182 -1.03 -13.65 1.42
CA ARG A 182 -0.14 -14.77 1.74
C ARG A 182 0.57 -14.50 3.07
N VAL A 183 0.79 -15.59 3.82
CA VAL A 183 1.64 -15.59 5.02
C VAL A 183 2.78 -16.58 4.79
N VAL A 184 4.01 -16.15 5.07
CA VAL A 184 5.23 -16.94 4.90
C VAL A 184 6.12 -16.86 6.14
N PRO A 185 7.07 -17.77 6.36
CA PRO A 185 8.13 -17.58 7.36
C PRO A 185 8.85 -16.24 7.14
N ALA A 186 9.30 -15.61 8.23
CA ALA A 186 9.93 -14.29 8.15
C ALA A 186 11.16 -14.29 7.22
N ASP A 187 11.95 -15.35 7.24
CA ASP A 187 13.15 -15.49 6.41
C ASP A 187 12.83 -15.67 4.91
N ASP A 188 11.60 -16.09 4.58
CA ASP A 188 11.16 -16.31 3.19
C ASP A 188 10.44 -15.09 2.59
N LEU A 189 10.18 -14.04 3.39
CA LEU A 189 9.36 -12.90 2.97
C LEU A 189 9.92 -12.23 1.72
N ASP A 190 11.17 -11.82 1.77
CA ASP A 190 11.82 -11.10 0.67
C ASP A 190 11.89 -11.95 -0.60
N GLY A 191 12.33 -13.21 -0.49
CA GLY A 191 12.37 -14.12 -1.60
C GLY A 191 11.01 -14.31 -2.28
N THR A 192 9.95 -14.45 -1.46
CA THR A 192 8.58 -14.57 -1.97
C THR A 192 8.10 -13.30 -2.68
N VAL A 193 8.34 -12.13 -2.07
CA VAL A 193 7.94 -10.84 -2.62
C VAL A 193 8.64 -10.58 -3.96
N PHE A 194 9.95 -10.80 -4.03
CA PHE A 194 10.72 -10.60 -5.27
C PHE A 194 10.30 -11.56 -6.36
N ALA A 195 10.02 -12.83 -6.06
CA ALA A 195 9.53 -13.79 -7.04
C ALA A 195 8.19 -13.38 -7.65
N VAL A 196 7.24 -12.90 -6.81
CA VAL A 196 5.96 -12.38 -7.28
C VAL A 196 6.13 -11.10 -8.10
N ALA A 197 6.98 -10.18 -7.64
CA ALA A 197 7.27 -8.94 -8.36
C ALA A 197 7.88 -9.21 -9.74
N GLN A 198 8.85 -10.13 -9.82
CA GLN A 198 9.47 -10.52 -11.07
C GLN A 198 8.45 -11.14 -12.06
N GLN A 199 7.55 -11.97 -11.56
CA GLN A 199 6.48 -12.54 -12.38
C GLN A 199 5.56 -11.45 -12.94
N LEU A 200 5.17 -10.46 -12.13
CA LEU A 200 4.32 -9.34 -12.56
C LEU A 200 5.07 -8.43 -13.55
N ALA A 201 6.36 -8.21 -13.35
CA ALA A 201 7.18 -7.37 -14.24
C ALA A 201 7.38 -7.96 -15.64
N GLN A 202 7.16 -9.28 -15.83
CA GLN A 202 7.20 -9.94 -17.13
C GLN A 202 5.91 -9.76 -17.95
N ALA A 203 4.80 -9.36 -17.30
CA ALA A 203 3.55 -9.12 -17.99
C ALA A 203 3.61 -7.84 -18.82
N ASP A 204 2.78 -7.77 -19.88
CA ASP A 204 2.62 -6.56 -20.67
C ASP A 204 2.15 -5.41 -19.77
N PRO A 205 2.86 -4.25 -19.73
CA PRO A 205 2.55 -3.16 -18.80
C PRO A 205 1.19 -2.50 -19.07
N GLU A 206 0.78 -2.41 -20.33
CA GLU A 206 -0.50 -1.83 -20.69
C GLU A 206 -1.65 -2.76 -20.27
N LEU A 207 -1.49 -4.05 -20.52
CA LEU A 207 -2.47 -5.07 -20.12
C LEU A 207 -2.65 -5.11 -18.61
N ILE A 208 -1.55 -5.20 -17.84
CA ILE A 208 -1.64 -5.30 -16.38
C ILE A 208 -2.25 -4.04 -15.75
N SER A 209 -1.88 -2.86 -16.28
CA SER A 209 -2.46 -1.58 -15.88
C SER A 209 -3.95 -1.49 -16.19
N ALA A 210 -4.39 -1.99 -17.33
CA ALA A 210 -5.79 -2.05 -17.70
C ALA A 210 -6.59 -2.97 -16.78
N VAL A 211 -6.06 -4.16 -16.48
CA VAL A 211 -6.68 -5.12 -15.55
C VAL A 211 -6.82 -4.51 -14.16
N LYS A 212 -5.76 -3.89 -13.62
CA LYS A 212 -5.79 -3.21 -12.32
C LYS A 212 -6.86 -2.12 -12.28
N ARG A 213 -6.91 -1.25 -13.28
CA ARG A 213 -7.95 -0.20 -13.39
C ARG A 213 -9.35 -0.77 -13.48
N SER A 214 -9.53 -1.86 -14.23
CA SER A 214 -10.82 -2.52 -14.41
C SER A 214 -11.36 -3.07 -13.10
N ILE A 215 -10.56 -3.84 -12.37
CA ILE A 215 -10.91 -4.37 -11.04
C ILE A 215 -11.34 -3.23 -10.12
N ARG A 216 -10.54 -2.19 -10.06
CA ARG A 216 -10.73 -1.10 -9.12
C ARG A 216 -11.98 -0.27 -9.40
N ARG A 217 -12.17 0.17 -10.65
CA ARG A 217 -13.36 0.94 -11.07
C ARG A 217 -14.61 0.11 -11.03
N GLY A 218 -14.50 -1.19 -11.32
CA GLY A 218 -15.63 -2.11 -11.33
C GLY A 218 -16.30 -2.28 -9.97
N LEU A 219 -15.56 -2.15 -8.87
CA LEU A 219 -16.08 -2.27 -7.51
C LEU A 219 -17.11 -1.17 -7.15
N ASP A 220 -17.04 -0.02 -7.79
CA ASP A 220 -17.94 1.13 -7.53
C ASP A 220 -19.09 1.21 -8.56
N LEU A 221 -19.17 0.26 -9.51
CA LEU A 221 -20.15 0.27 -10.58
C LEU A 221 -21.16 -0.87 -10.45
N PRO A 222 -22.39 -0.68 -10.99
CA PRO A 222 -23.28 -1.82 -11.24
C PRO A 222 -22.61 -2.84 -12.18
N MET A 223 -22.80 -4.13 -11.94
CA MET A 223 -22.13 -5.22 -12.66
C MET A 223 -22.21 -5.09 -14.19
N SER A 224 -23.38 -4.72 -14.72
CA SER A 224 -23.58 -4.56 -16.18
C SER A 224 -22.71 -3.42 -16.75
N ALA A 225 -22.55 -2.32 -16.01
CA ALA A 225 -21.71 -1.20 -16.41
C ALA A 225 -20.22 -1.56 -16.34
N ALA A 226 -19.80 -2.28 -15.27
CA ALA A 226 -18.44 -2.78 -15.12
C ALA A 226 -18.06 -3.71 -16.29
N ILE A 227 -18.88 -4.72 -16.61
CA ILE A 227 -18.66 -5.63 -17.75
C ILE A 227 -18.62 -4.87 -19.09
N GLY A 228 -19.47 -3.85 -19.25
CA GLY A 228 -19.45 -2.99 -20.44
C GLY A 228 -18.12 -2.27 -20.62
N GLN A 229 -17.54 -1.75 -19.53
CA GLN A 229 -16.21 -1.12 -19.57
C GLN A 229 -15.10 -2.13 -19.87
N ASP A 230 -15.16 -3.34 -19.31
CA ASP A 230 -14.21 -4.41 -19.60
C ASP A 230 -14.22 -4.78 -21.09
N THR A 231 -15.40 -4.90 -21.66
CA THR A 231 -15.56 -5.18 -23.09
C THR A 231 -14.93 -4.11 -23.98
N LEU A 232 -15.08 -2.83 -23.63
CA LEU A 232 -14.45 -1.72 -24.35
C LEU A 232 -12.93 -1.73 -24.20
N THR A 233 -12.44 -2.01 -22.99
CA THR A 233 -11.01 -2.11 -22.70
C THR A 233 -10.37 -3.26 -23.46
N ALA A 234 -10.99 -4.44 -23.45
CA ALA A 234 -10.53 -5.62 -24.19
C ALA A 234 -10.44 -5.36 -25.71
N ARG A 235 -11.43 -4.69 -26.29
CA ARG A 235 -11.40 -4.31 -27.71
C ARG A 235 -10.23 -3.37 -28.05
N ARG A 236 -9.93 -2.39 -27.21
CA ARG A 236 -8.79 -1.48 -27.42
C ARG A 236 -7.46 -2.23 -27.40
N LEU A 237 -7.27 -3.10 -26.40
CA LEU A 237 -6.05 -3.90 -26.28
C LEU A 237 -5.88 -4.92 -27.41
N SER A 238 -6.97 -5.48 -27.95
CA SER A 238 -6.90 -6.43 -29.07
C SER A 238 -6.52 -5.76 -30.39
N HIS A 239 -6.81 -4.47 -30.59
CA HIS A 239 -6.36 -3.73 -31.77
C HIS A 239 -4.85 -3.46 -31.75
N THR A 240 -4.26 -3.24 -30.57
CA THR A 240 -2.80 -3.08 -30.45
C THR A 240 -2.03 -4.38 -30.71
N LEU A 241 -2.65 -5.57 -30.49
CA LEU A 241 -2.05 -6.86 -30.74
C LEU A 241 -2.13 -7.33 -32.21
N THR A 242 -3.00 -6.73 -33.02
CA THR A 242 -3.17 -7.04 -34.46
C THR A 242 -2.30 -6.18 -35.37
N ASP A 243 -1.71 -5.11 -34.85
CA ASP A 243 -0.84 -4.19 -35.61
C ASP A 243 0.67 -4.47 -35.39
N CYS A 244 1.02 -5.55 -34.69
CA CYS A 244 2.36 -6.13 -34.57
C CYS A 244 2.45 -7.44 -35.35
#